data_60e17910f341397bc856422cdf49e7d2
#
_entry.id   60e17910f341397bc856422cdf49e7d2
#
_cell.length_a   1.000
_cell.length_b   1.000
_cell.length_c   1.000
_cell.angle_alpha   90.00
_cell.angle_beta   90.00
_cell.angle_gamma   90.00
#
_symmetry.space_group_name_H-M   'P 1'
#
loop_
_entity.id
_entity.type
_entity.pdbx_description
1 polymer ?
#
loop_
_entity_poly.entity_id
_entity_poly.type
_entity_poly.pdbx_seq_one_letter_code
_entity_poly.pdbx_strand_id
1 'polypeptide(L)'
;MAEHGLDAVALASPELIYYLTGLDHHGYFAFTLLVVPRDGDLALVTREMERPTVRAQVPQCRHVTFGDGTDPATAVAGALADVPAGGRIATEDAAIFFPPAIHARARLALPGRRWTDATPLLTGTMAVKTADEVELVRAAAAISDAAMAAGTARAREGTAEHDVAAAVHHALYSTGGQQPGFVPMIRPLWMLEQEHVSWGPRTLTRGTGLFLELSGCVRRYHAPLSRTVYVGDPPEGAAEAHAAALAGLEAARATLRPGVRTGDVYAAWHAAAGVTVPRHHCGYLVGIGFPPSWVGGGEVLGIRPGGDTRVRAGMTFHLMSWVPGHVVSDTALVTSEHTEFLTRTSRDLTVVS
;
A
#
# COMPACT_ATOMS: atom_id res chain seq x y z
N MET A 1 24.69 -2.37 3.41
CA MET A 1 25.43 -2.94 2.27
C MET A 1 26.75 -3.58 2.71
N ALA A 2 27.58 -2.91 3.45
CA ALA A 2 28.88 -3.46 3.91
C ALA A 2 28.74 -4.78 4.66
N GLU A 3 27.85 -4.88 5.64
CA GLU A 3 27.59 -6.09 6.45
C GLU A 3 27.15 -7.29 5.59
N HIS A 4 26.50 -7.03 4.44
CA HIS A 4 26.05 -8.06 3.52
C HIS A 4 27.02 -8.30 2.35
N GLY A 5 28.16 -7.60 2.32
CA GLY A 5 29.14 -7.71 1.25
C GLY A 5 28.59 -7.34 -0.13
N LEU A 6 27.66 -6.38 -0.20
CA LEU A 6 27.07 -5.91 -1.45
C LEU A 6 27.83 -4.71 -2.00
N ASP A 7 28.09 -4.71 -3.31
CA ASP A 7 28.74 -3.64 -4.03
C ASP A 7 27.72 -2.66 -4.64
N ALA A 8 26.54 -3.16 -4.98
CA ALA A 8 25.41 -2.33 -5.41
C ALA A 8 24.06 -3.00 -5.09
N VAL A 9 23.02 -2.18 -4.96
CA VAL A 9 21.62 -2.62 -4.93
C VAL A 9 20.88 -1.93 -6.06
N ALA A 10 20.09 -2.69 -6.83
CA ALA A 10 19.27 -2.19 -7.92
C ALA A 10 17.79 -2.32 -7.54
N LEU A 11 17.09 -1.18 -7.41
CA LEU A 11 15.72 -1.03 -6.91
C LEU A 11 14.80 -0.60 -8.04
N ALA A 12 13.70 -1.30 -8.23
CA ALA A 12 12.75 -1.02 -9.29
C ALA A 12 11.37 -0.54 -8.78
N SER A 13 11.02 -0.78 -7.51
CA SER A 13 9.74 -0.30 -6.99
C SER A 13 9.75 1.22 -6.83
N PRO A 14 8.70 1.92 -7.29
CA PRO A 14 8.60 3.38 -7.17
C PRO A 14 8.58 3.83 -5.70
N GLU A 15 8.10 3.01 -4.78
CA GLU A 15 8.08 3.27 -3.36
C GLU A 15 9.49 3.45 -2.78
N LEU A 16 10.41 2.52 -3.08
CA LEU A 16 11.79 2.59 -2.61
C LEU A 16 12.57 3.70 -3.33
N ILE A 17 12.32 3.89 -4.62
CA ILE A 17 12.91 5.00 -5.39
C ILE A 17 12.50 6.34 -4.78
N TYR A 18 11.20 6.53 -4.52
CA TYR A 18 10.69 7.74 -3.86
C TYR A 18 11.27 7.91 -2.45
N TYR A 19 11.27 6.85 -1.65
CA TYR A 19 11.77 6.89 -0.27
C TYR A 19 13.24 7.35 -0.19
N LEU A 20 14.07 6.87 -1.10
CA LEU A 20 15.51 7.17 -1.10
C LEU A 20 15.89 8.46 -1.83
N THR A 21 15.08 8.93 -2.78
CA THR A 21 15.44 10.06 -3.64
C THR A 21 14.47 11.22 -3.57
N GLY A 22 13.22 10.98 -3.25
CA GLY A 22 12.13 11.95 -3.34
C GLY A 22 11.53 12.07 -4.75
N LEU A 23 11.92 11.23 -5.71
CA LEU A 23 11.36 11.28 -7.08
C LEU A 23 9.88 10.92 -7.09
N ASP A 24 9.04 11.91 -7.33
CA ASP A 24 7.58 11.77 -7.43
C ASP A 24 7.13 12.07 -8.87
N HIS A 25 6.93 11.03 -9.66
CA HIS A 25 6.47 11.12 -11.04
C HIS A 25 5.64 9.90 -11.43
N HIS A 26 4.86 10.03 -12.50
CA HIS A 26 4.09 8.90 -13.04
C HIS A 26 4.88 8.07 -14.09
N GLY A 27 6.08 8.52 -14.46
CA GLY A 27 6.91 7.86 -15.49
C GLY A 27 7.36 6.43 -15.13
N TYR A 28 7.15 5.98 -13.91
CA TYR A 28 7.44 4.60 -13.47
C TYR A 28 6.55 3.54 -14.16
N PHE A 29 5.49 3.92 -14.86
CA PHE A 29 4.75 2.99 -15.75
C PHE A 29 5.64 2.40 -16.83
N ALA A 30 6.68 3.12 -17.24
CA ALA A 30 7.80 2.62 -17.99
C ALA A 30 8.93 2.19 -17.04
N PHE A 31 9.87 1.41 -17.53
CA PHE A 31 10.97 0.93 -16.70
C PHE A 31 11.76 2.09 -16.08
N THR A 32 11.89 2.03 -14.75
CA THR A 32 12.70 2.94 -13.94
C THR A 32 13.50 2.09 -12.96
N LEU A 33 14.76 2.43 -12.72
CA LEU A 33 15.63 1.71 -11.79
C LEU A 33 16.53 2.69 -11.04
N LEU A 34 16.63 2.52 -9.73
CA LEU A 34 17.63 3.19 -8.90
C LEU A 34 18.77 2.22 -8.59
N VAL A 35 19.98 2.59 -8.91
CA VAL A 35 21.19 1.91 -8.47
C VAL A 35 21.74 2.64 -7.26
N VAL A 36 21.86 1.93 -6.16
CA VAL A 36 22.50 2.36 -4.93
C VAL A 36 23.86 1.66 -4.86
N PRO A 37 24.98 2.32 -5.22
CA PRO A 37 26.30 1.73 -5.07
C PRO A 37 26.72 1.72 -3.61
N ARG A 38 27.66 0.84 -3.24
CA ARG A 38 28.26 0.87 -1.89
C ARG A 38 29.01 2.16 -1.63
N ASP A 39 29.73 2.64 -2.64
CA ASP A 39 30.50 3.86 -2.62
C ASP A 39 30.17 4.69 -3.87
N GLY A 40 30.00 6.01 -3.71
CA GLY A 40 29.69 6.93 -4.80
C GLY A 40 28.23 7.38 -4.87
N ASP A 41 27.86 7.99 -6.00
CA ASP A 41 26.58 8.65 -6.17
C ASP A 41 25.49 7.65 -6.60
N LEU A 42 24.26 7.90 -6.17
CA LEU A 42 23.08 7.21 -6.66
C LEU A 42 22.96 7.38 -8.18
N ALA A 43 22.60 6.31 -8.89
CA ALA A 43 22.34 6.39 -10.33
C ALA A 43 20.89 6.00 -10.63
N LEU A 44 20.18 6.91 -11.30
CA LEU A 44 18.79 6.70 -11.69
C LEU A 44 18.71 6.40 -13.20
N VAL A 45 18.14 5.26 -13.54
CA VAL A 45 17.91 4.82 -14.94
C VAL A 45 16.45 5.07 -15.28
N THR A 46 16.19 5.90 -16.31
CA THR A 46 14.84 6.19 -16.80
C THR A 46 14.83 6.37 -18.32
N ARG A 47 13.63 6.48 -18.88
CA ARG A 47 13.49 6.97 -20.27
C ARG A 47 14.06 8.38 -20.40
N GLU A 48 14.60 8.67 -21.58
CA GLU A 48 15.19 9.98 -21.90
C GLU A 48 14.20 11.14 -21.68
N MET A 49 12.92 10.94 -21.99
CA MET A 49 11.88 11.96 -21.81
C MET A 49 11.68 12.40 -20.35
N GLU A 50 12.08 11.58 -19.38
CA GLU A 50 11.99 11.92 -17.95
C GLU A 50 13.12 12.84 -17.47
N ARG A 51 14.11 13.16 -18.33
CA ARG A 51 15.28 13.94 -17.98
C ARG A 51 14.95 15.29 -17.33
N PRO A 52 13.99 16.10 -17.81
CA PRO A 52 13.63 17.37 -17.16
C PRO A 52 13.10 17.18 -15.73
N THR A 53 12.23 16.17 -15.54
CA THR A 53 11.64 15.83 -14.25
C THR A 53 12.70 15.39 -13.24
N VAL A 54 13.58 14.47 -13.65
CA VAL A 54 14.68 13.97 -12.80
C VAL A 54 15.63 15.09 -12.41
N ARG A 55 16.04 15.94 -13.36
CA ARG A 55 16.92 17.09 -13.06
C ARG A 55 16.29 18.10 -12.09
N ALA A 56 14.97 18.28 -12.17
CA ALA A 56 14.27 19.22 -11.30
C ALA A 56 14.08 18.67 -9.88
N GLN A 57 13.74 17.39 -9.75
CA GLN A 57 13.37 16.80 -8.48
C GLN A 57 14.54 16.16 -7.73
N VAL A 58 15.47 15.52 -8.45
CA VAL A 58 16.55 14.70 -7.86
C VAL A 58 17.91 14.98 -8.53
N PRO A 59 18.35 16.25 -8.55
CA PRO A 59 19.60 16.67 -9.21
C PRO A 59 20.85 16.00 -8.62
N GLN A 60 20.74 15.44 -7.42
CA GLN A 60 21.82 14.73 -6.73
C GLN A 60 22.09 13.33 -7.29
N CYS A 61 21.19 12.79 -8.12
CA CYS A 61 21.39 11.48 -8.74
C CYS A 61 22.07 11.59 -10.09
N ARG A 62 23.05 10.73 -10.36
CA ARG A 62 23.57 10.52 -11.72
C ARG A 62 22.44 9.96 -12.59
N HIS A 63 22.09 10.63 -13.67
CA HIS A 63 20.99 10.24 -14.51
C HIS A 63 21.49 9.49 -15.76
N VAL A 64 21.14 8.21 -15.87
CA VAL A 64 21.42 7.34 -17.02
C VAL A 64 20.10 7.12 -17.76
N THR A 65 20.07 7.44 -19.05
CA THR A 65 18.83 7.40 -19.84
C THR A 65 18.89 6.39 -20.97
N PHE A 66 17.72 5.93 -21.40
CA PHE A 66 17.52 5.15 -22.61
C PHE A 66 16.42 5.78 -23.48
N GLY A 67 16.60 5.69 -24.81
CA GLY A 67 15.59 6.14 -25.78
C GLY A 67 14.51 5.09 -26.02
N ASP A 68 13.39 5.50 -26.61
CA ASP A 68 12.22 4.62 -26.83
C ASP A 68 12.49 3.40 -27.73
N GLY A 69 13.49 3.46 -28.57
CA GLY A 69 13.92 2.32 -29.41
C GLY A 69 15.11 1.54 -28.85
N THR A 70 15.57 1.87 -27.64
CA THR A 70 16.78 1.29 -27.04
C THR A 70 16.40 0.29 -25.95
N ASP A 71 17.16 -0.81 -25.86
CA ASP A 71 16.99 -1.78 -24.78
C ASP A 71 17.39 -1.15 -23.43
N PRO A 72 16.48 -1.04 -22.46
CA PRO A 72 16.78 -0.52 -21.12
C PRO A 72 17.93 -1.26 -20.41
N ALA A 73 18.12 -2.54 -20.71
CA ALA A 73 19.18 -3.34 -20.10
C ALA A 73 20.59 -2.77 -20.36
N THR A 74 20.79 -2.08 -21.47
CA THR A 74 22.06 -1.38 -21.78
C THR A 74 22.31 -0.24 -20.80
N ALA A 75 21.27 0.55 -20.50
CA ALA A 75 21.37 1.65 -19.52
C ALA A 75 21.59 1.11 -18.09
N VAL A 76 20.93 -0.01 -17.74
CA VAL A 76 21.17 -0.70 -16.46
C VAL A 76 22.62 -1.17 -16.35
N ALA A 77 23.15 -1.79 -17.40
CA ALA A 77 24.56 -2.23 -17.43
C ALA A 77 25.51 -1.04 -17.29
N GLY A 78 25.23 0.09 -17.97
CA GLY A 78 25.98 1.33 -17.83
C GLY A 78 25.92 1.93 -16.42
N ALA A 79 24.77 1.86 -15.75
CA ALA A 79 24.62 2.34 -14.39
C ALA A 79 25.39 1.50 -13.35
N LEU A 80 25.58 0.20 -13.64
CA LEU A 80 26.28 -0.77 -12.80
C LEU A 80 27.72 -1.06 -13.25
N ALA A 81 28.24 -0.33 -14.24
CA ALA A 81 29.56 -0.62 -14.86
C ALA A 81 30.72 -0.57 -13.86
N ASP A 82 30.62 0.29 -12.82
CA ASP A 82 31.65 0.48 -11.80
C ASP A 82 31.72 -0.68 -10.79
N VAL A 83 30.73 -1.57 -10.77
CA VAL A 83 30.81 -2.79 -9.94
C VAL A 83 31.90 -3.71 -10.50
N PRO A 84 32.92 -4.09 -9.71
CA PRO A 84 34.04 -4.87 -10.20
C PRO A 84 33.64 -6.29 -10.61
N ALA A 85 34.51 -6.93 -11.41
CA ALA A 85 34.35 -8.37 -11.68
C ALA A 85 34.42 -9.16 -10.36
N GLY A 86 33.50 -10.12 -10.17
CA GLY A 86 33.31 -10.82 -8.90
C GLY A 86 32.50 -10.07 -7.87
N GLY A 87 32.18 -8.79 -8.11
CA GLY A 87 31.32 -7.97 -7.24
C GLY A 87 29.89 -8.50 -7.15
N ARG A 88 29.22 -8.14 -6.07
CA ARG A 88 27.85 -8.58 -5.73
C ARG A 88 26.84 -7.48 -5.96
N ILE A 89 25.88 -7.73 -6.84
CA ILE A 89 24.72 -6.87 -7.10
C ILE A 89 23.49 -7.54 -6.51
N ALA A 90 22.78 -6.84 -5.65
CA ALA A 90 21.49 -7.30 -5.16
C ALA A 90 20.37 -6.62 -5.93
N THR A 91 19.31 -7.36 -6.25
CA THR A 91 18.12 -6.87 -6.97
C THR A 91 16.87 -7.07 -6.12
N GLU A 92 15.89 -6.22 -6.31
CA GLU A 92 14.57 -6.35 -5.69
C GLU A 92 13.75 -7.36 -6.51
N ASP A 93 14.00 -8.67 -6.28
CA ASP A 93 13.44 -9.73 -7.13
C ASP A 93 11.92 -9.89 -6.99
N ALA A 94 11.33 -9.45 -5.87
CA ALA A 94 9.88 -9.41 -5.68
C ALA A 94 9.19 -8.20 -6.32
N ALA A 95 9.94 -7.21 -6.87
CA ALA A 95 9.34 -6.02 -7.46
C ALA A 95 8.65 -6.33 -8.79
N ILE A 96 7.35 -6.03 -8.89
CA ILE A 96 6.60 -6.18 -10.14
C ILE A 96 7.05 -5.21 -11.24
N PHE A 97 7.82 -4.19 -10.88
CA PHE A 97 8.34 -3.14 -11.77
C PHE A 97 9.69 -3.49 -12.42
N PHE A 98 10.27 -4.64 -12.11
CA PHE A 98 11.51 -5.11 -12.77
C PHE A 98 11.21 -6.26 -13.74
N PRO A 99 10.96 -5.98 -15.03
CA PRO A 99 10.61 -7.01 -15.99
C PRO A 99 11.73 -8.07 -16.09
N PRO A 100 11.40 -9.37 -15.99
CA PRO A 100 12.41 -10.44 -16.02
C PRO A 100 13.30 -10.41 -17.26
N ALA A 101 12.77 -9.98 -18.40
CA ALA A 101 13.51 -9.86 -19.63
C ALA A 101 14.61 -8.78 -19.58
N ILE A 102 14.35 -7.64 -18.94
CA ILE A 102 15.34 -6.57 -18.74
C ILE A 102 16.41 -7.05 -17.75
N HIS A 103 15.98 -7.66 -16.64
CA HIS A 103 16.89 -8.22 -15.64
C HIS A 103 17.85 -9.26 -16.25
N ALA A 104 17.32 -10.22 -17.01
CA ALA A 104 18.13 -11.25 -17.67
C ALA A 104 19.18 -10.65 -18.62
N ARG A 105 18.79 -9.67 -19.47
CA ARG A 105 19.71 -9.03 -20.41
C ARG A 105 20.76 -8.16 -19.69
N ALA A 106 20.40 -7.48 -18.63
CA ALA A 106 21.36 -6.72 -17.81
C ALA A 106 22.41 -7.65 -17.18
N ARG A 107 22.00 -8.82 -16.69
CA ARG A 107 22.93 -9.85 -16.18
C ARG A 107 23.88 -10.37 -17.26
N LEU A 108 23.38 -10.61 -18.47
CA LEU A 108 24.23 -11.04 -19.62
C LEU A 108 25.22 -9.95 -20.02
N ALA A 109 24.85 -8.69 -19.94
CA ALA A 109 25.72 -7.55 -20.26
C ALA A 109 26.80 -7.29 -19.19
N LEU A 110 26.69 -7.89 -18.01
CA LEU A 110 27.62 -7.75 -16.88
C LEU A 110 28.18 -9.11 -16.44
N PRO A 111 28.95 -9.79 -17.31
CA PRO A 111 29.50 -11.09 -17.00
C PRO A 111 30.45 -11.02 -15.80
N GLY A 112 30.52 -12.10 -15.02
CA GLY A 112 31.41 -12.21 -13.88
C GLY A 112 30.93 -11.49 -12.59
N ARG A 113 29.80 -10.76 -12.61
CA ARG A 113 29.15 -10.23 -11.39
C ARG A 113 28.26 -11.30 -10.78
N ARG A 114 28.13 -11.28 -9.47
CA ARG A 114 27.25 -12.18 -8.70
C ARG A 114 25.96 -11.44 -8.35
N TRP A 115 24.83 -12.04 -8.70
CA TRP A 115 23.51 -11.49 -8.47
C TRP A 115 22.82 -12.21 -7.32
N THR A 116 22.14 -11.48 -6.46
CA THR A 116 21.42 -12.01 -5.30
C THR A 116 20.13 -11.22 -5.08
N ASP A 117 19.16 -11.85 -4.43
CA ASP A 117 17.92 -11.18 -4.06
C ASP A 117 18.12 -10.27 -2.84
N ALA A 118 17.69 -9.03 -2.94
CA ALA A 118 17.69 -8.04 -1.86
C ALA A 118 16.33 -7.94 -1.15
N THR A 119 15.29 -8.60 -1.64
CA THR A 119 13.93 -8.47 -1.10
C THR A 119 13.87 -8.63 0.42
N PRO A 120 14.50 -9.65 1.05
CA PRO A 120 14.46 -9.80 2.50
C PRO A 120 15.12 -8.64 3.27
N LEU A 121 16.12 -7.98 2.65
CA LEU A 121 16.80 -6.83 3.25
C LEU A 121 15.92 -5.55 3.14
N LEU A 122 15.18 -5.44 2.05
CA LEU A 122 14.42 -4.23 1.70
C LEU A 122 13.03 -4.19 2.33
N THR A 123 12.38 -5.35 2.50
CA THR A 123 11.00 -5.47 2.97
C THR A 123 10.74 -4.71 4.28
N GLY A 124 11.71 -4.65 5.18
CA GLY A 124 11.60 -3.96 6.46
C GLY A 124 12.02 -2.46 6.46
N THR A 125 12.58 -1.95 5.35
CA THR A 125 13.23 -0.62 5.32
C THR A 125 12.26 0.51 5.62
N MET A 126 11.04 0.48 5.03
CA MET A 126 9.99 1.48 5.23
C MET A 126 8.97 1.09 6.31
N ALA A 127 9.20 -0.02 7.01
CA ALA A 127 8.21 -0.58 7.93
C ALA A 127 7.95 0.32 9.15
N VAL A 128 9.03 0.87 9.74
CA VAL A 128 8.97 1.76 10.92
C VAL A 128 9.04 3.20 10.45
N LYS A 129 8.01 3.96 10.73
CA LYS A 129 7.88 5.37 10.37
C LYS A 129 8.60 6.26 11.36
N THR A 130 9.28 7.27 10.88
CA THR A 130 9.76 8.40 11.67
C THR A 130 8.57 9.25 12.16
N ALA A 131 8.81 10.19 13.05
CA ALA A 131 7.76 11.11 13.52
C ALA A 131 7.16 11.92 12.37
N ASP A 132 7.99 12.42 11.45
CA ASP A 132 7.54 13.20 10.29
C ASP A 132 6.70 12.34 9.32
N GLU A 133 7.08 11.08 9.12
CA GLU A 133 6.29 10.14 8.29
C GLU A 133 4.94 9.81 8.95
N VAL A 134 4.90 9.68 10.27
CA VAL A 134 3.64 9.50 11.02
C VAL A 134 2.69 10.67 10.79
N GLU A 135 3.20 11.91 10.80
CA GLU A 135 2.35 13.08 10.52
C GLU A 135 1.78 13.08 9.10
N LEU A 136 2.52 12.56 8.11
CA LEU A 136 1.98 12.37 6.75
C LEU A 136 0.87 11.32 6.71
N VAL A 137 1.02 10.22 7.46
CA VAL A 137 -0.06 9.20 7.58
C VAL A 137 -1.28 9.77 8.30
N ARG A 138 -1.09 10.60 9.35
CA ARG A 138 -2.20 11.31 10.02
C ARG A 138 -2.93 12.26 9.09
N ALA A 139 -2.20 13.02 8.28
CA ALA A 139 -2.80 13.90 7.28
C ALA A 139 -3.58 13.10 6.22
N ALA A 140 -3.04 11.97 5.76
CA ALA A 140 -3.74 11.06 4.86
C ALA A 140 -5.01 10.48 5.51
N ALA A 141 -4.97 10.15 6.81
CA ALA A 141 -6.12 9.64 7.56
C ALA A 141 -7.26 10.66 7.64
N ALA A 142 -6.95 11.93 7.87
CA ALA A 142 -7.97 12.99 7.87
C ALA A 142 -8.66 13.14 6.50
N ILE A 143 -7.91 12.99 5.40
CA ILE A 143 -8.46 12.98 4.04
C ILE A 143 -9.33 11.74 3.80
N SER A 144 -8.88 10.57 4.30
CA SER A 144 -9.67 9.33 4.24
C SER A 144 -11.01 9.47 4.94
N ASP A 145 -11.01 10.06 6.15
CA ASP A 145 -12.24 10.30 6.93
C ASP A 145 -13.21 11.24 6.19
N ALA A 146 -12.70 12.32 5.61
CA ALA A 146 -13.52 13.26 4.83
C ALA A 146 -14.12 12.58 3.58
N ALA A 147 -13.34 11.76 2.88
CA ALA A 147 -13.80 11.04 1.70
C ALA A 147 -14.82 9.94 2.07
N MET A 148 -14.62 9.23 3.18
CA MET A 148 -15.59 8.25 3.68
C MET A 148 -16.92 8.92 4.06
N ALA A 149 -16.87 10.07 4.75
CA ALA A 149 -18.08 10.85 5.06
C ALA A 149 -18.83 11.29 3.80
N ALA A 150 -18.11 11.77 2.77
CA ALA A 150 -18.73 12.18 1.49
C ALA A 150 -19.38 10.99 0.76
N GLY A 151 -18.69 9.84 0.69
CA GLY A 151 -19.22 8.62 0.11
C GLY A 151 -20.47 8.12 0.83
N THR A 152 -20.42 8.06 2.15
CA THR A 152 -21.55 7.68 3.01
C THR A 152 -22.75 8.61 2.83
N ALA A 153 -22.53 9.93 2.82
CA ALA A 153 -23.59 10.92 2.63
C ALA A 153 -24.24 10.81 1.25
N ARG A 154 -23.51 10.37 0.23
CA ARG A 154 -24.02 10.19 -1.13
C ARG A 154 -24.72 8.85 -1.34
N ALA A 155 -24.43 7.82 -0.54
CA ALA A 155 -25.00 6.48 -0.64
C ALA A 155 -26.46 6.45 -0.17
N ARG A 156 -27.40 6.82 -1.08
CA ARG A 156 -28.84 6.91 -0.79
C ARG A 156 -29.62 6.11 -1.81
N GLU A 157 -30.89 5.78 -1.49
CA GLU A 157 -31.80 5.16 -2.44
C GLU A 157 -31.89 5.98 -3.75
N GLY A 158 -31.85 5.31 -4.89
CA GLY A 158 -31.85 5.91 -6.21
C GLY A 158 -30.53 6.47 -6.70
N THR A 159 -29.49 6.48 -5.86
CA THR A 159 -28.14 6.92 -6.26
C THR A 159 -27.40 5.81 -7.03
N ALA A 160 -26.74 6.17 -8.12
CA ALA A 160 -25.86 5.24 -8.82
C ALA A 160 -24.51 5.07 -8.07
N GLU A 161 -23.92 3.87 -8.10
CA GLU A 161 -22.62 3.60 -7.46
C GLU A 161 -21.51 4.56 -7.94
N HIS A 162 -21.52 4.92 -9.24
CA HIS A 162 -20.52 5.86 -9.76
C HIS A 162 -20.68 7.29 -9.21
N ASP A 163 -21.88 7.69 -8.78
CA ASP A 163 -22.09 8.97 -8.10
C ASP A 163 -21.51 8.96 -6.68
N VAL A 164 -21.57 7.82 -5.99
CA VAL A 164 -20.88 7.62 -4.71
C VAL A 164 -19.37 7.71 -4.92
N ALA A 165 -18.85 7.04 -5.96
CA ALA A 165 -17.44 7.10 -6.31
C ALA A 165 -16.99 8.53 -6.65
N ALA A 166 -17.81 9.28 -7.41
CA ALA A 166 -17.54 10.68 -7.74
C ALA A 166 -17.45 11.57 -6.50
N ALA A 167 -18.36 11.36 -5.52
CA ALA A 167 -18.34 12.11 -4.26
C ALA A 167 -17.07 11.79 -3.43
N VAL A 168 -16.67 10.52 -3.37
CA VAL A 168 -15.42 10.08 -2.72
C VAL A 168 -14.21 10.74 -3.40
N HIS A 169 -14.09 10.65 -4.73
CA HIS A 169 -12.98 11.24 -5.47
C HIS A 169 -12.94 12.76 -5.31
N HIS A 170 -14.10 13.43 -5.37
CA HIS A 170 -14.17 14.87 -5.12
C HIS A 170 -13.60 15.22 -3.75
N ALA A 171 -14.01 14.52 -2.71
CA ALA A 171 -13.52 14.77 -1.34
C ALA A 171 -12.01 14.49 -1.21
N LEU A 172 -11.51 13.38 -1.78
CA LEU A 172 -10.08 13.04 -1.75
C LEU A 172 -9.21 14.19 -2.28
N TYR A 173 -9.62 14.81 -3.39
CA TYR A 173 -8.80 15.86 -4.05
C TYR A 173 -9.10 17.25 -3.51
N SER A 174 -10.35 17.59 -3.22
CA SER A 174 -10.71 18.92 -2.70
C SER A 174 -10.18 19.20 -1.30
N THR A 175 -9.86 18.16 -0.53
CA THR A 175 -9.21 18.26 0.78
C THR A 175 -7.67 18.29 0.72
N GLY A 176 -7.09 18.33 -0.50
CA GLY A 176 -5.65 18.43 -0.69
C GLY A 176 -4.91 17.11 -0.86
N GLY A 177 -5.64 16.01 -1.03
CA GLY A 177 -5.04 14.69 -1.27
C GLY A 177 -4.46 14.54 -2.68
N GLN A 178 -3.47 13.67 -2.80
CA GLN A 178 -2.94 13.18 -4.07
C GLN A 178 -3.69 11.92 -4.52
N GLN A 179 -3.43 11.47 -5.75
CA GLN A 179 -3.96 10.20 -6.23
C GLN A 179 -3.51 9.03 -5.35
N PRO A 180 -4.45 8.27 -4.75
CA PRO A 180 -4.11 7.09 -3.98
C PRO A 180 -3.65 5.93 -4.86
N GLY A 181 -3.01 4.94 -4.25
CA GLY A 181 -2.53 3.74 -4.93
C GLY A 181 -3.66 2.95 -5.58
N PHE A 182 -4.72 2.61 -4.82
CA PHE A 182 -5.94 2.03 -5.39
C PHE A 182 -7.00 3.09 -5.63
N VAL A 183 -7.84 2.86 -6.63
CA VAL A 183 -9.13 3.54 -6.73
C VAL A 183 -10.02 3.12 -5.55
N PRO A 184 -10.97 3.95 -5.10
CA PRO A 184 -11.94 3.54 -4.10
C PRO A 184 -12.66 2.25 -4.52
N MET A 185 -12.73 1.26 -3.62
CA MET A 185 -13.47 0.02 -3.84
C MET A 185 -14.88 0.20 -3.27
N ILE A 186 -15.86 0.29 -4.16
CA ILE A 186 -17.25 0.55 -3.83
C ILE A 186 -18.08 -0.51 -4.52
N ARG A 187 -18.74 -1.39 -3.74
CA ARG A 187 -19.56 -2.45 -4.30
C ARG A 187 -20.61 -2.96 -3.31
N PRO A 188 -21.72 -3.51 -3.78
CA PRO A 188 -22.73 -4.07 -2.89
C PRO A 188 -22.20 -5.32 -2.15
N LEU A 189 -22.72 -5.58 -0.95
CA LEU A 189 -22.26 -6.68 -0.08
C LEU A 189 -22.38 -8.06 -0.71
N TRP A 190 -23.33 -8.28 -1.62
CA TRP A 190 -23.43 -9.56 -2.32
C TRP A 190 -22.25 -9.82 -3.29
N MET A 191 -21.44 -8.76 -3.58
CA MET A 191 -20.18 -8.88 -4.32
C MET A 191 -18.96 -8.87 -3.40
N LEU A 192 -19.12 -8.97 -2.10
CA LEU A 192 -18.05 -8.78 -1.14
C LEU A 192 -16.87 -9.73 -1.36
N GLU A 193 -17.13 -10.96 -1.79
CA GLU A 193 -16.10 -11.96 -2.09
C GLU A 193 -15.36 -11.71 -3.41
N GLN A 194 -15.84 -10.78 -4.24
CA GLN A 194 -15.14 -10.35 -5.45
C GLN A 194 -14.14 -9.25 -5.09
N GLU A 195 -12.97 -9.66 -4.63
CA GLU A 195 -11.94 -8.72 -4.19
C GLU A 195 -11.42 -7.84 -5.35
N HIS A 196 -10.99 -6.63 -5.04
CA HIS A 196 -10.44 -5.64 -5.98
C HIS A 196 -11.39 -5.24 -7.13
N VAL A 197 -12.70 -5.45 -6.93
CA VAL A 197 -13.75 -4.94 -7.81
C VAL A 197 -14.32 -3.65 -7.24
N SER A 198 -14.53 -2.66 -8.08
CA SER A 198 -15.08 -1.37 -7.69
C SER A 198 -16.49 -1.15 -8.26
N TRP A 199 -16.93 0.09 -8.31
CA TRP A 199 -18.29 0.46 -8.74
C TRP A 199 -18.65 0.01 -10.16
N GLY A 200 -19.95 -0.13 -10.41
CA GLY A 200 -20.52 -0.43 -11.72
C GLY A 200 -21.72 0.48 -12.03
N PRO A 201 -22.51 0.15 -13.07
CA PRO A 201 -23.67 0.94 -13.48
C PRO A 201 -24.93 0.68 -12.63
N ARG A 202 -24.76 0.20 -11.41
CA ARG A 202 -25.89 -0.19 -10.53
C ARG A 202 -26.41 1.01 -9.76
N THR A 203 -27.72 1.00 -9.50
CA THR A 203 -28.42 1.99 -8.66
C THR A 203 -28.70 1.36 -7.28
N LEU A 204 -28.45 2.11 -6.23
CA LEU A 204 -28.71 1.68 -4.85
C LEU A 204 -30.21 1.65 -4.59
N THR A 205 -30.68 0.58 -3.96
CA THR A 205 -32.08 0.37 -3.55
C THR A 205 -32.15 0.11 -2.06
N ARG A 206 -33.31 0.31 -1.45
CA ARG A 206 -33.52 -0.08 -0.04
C ARG A 206 -33.14 -1.55 0.18
N GLY A 207 -32.48 -1.81 1.31
CA GLY A 207 -31.93 -3.12 1.63
C GLY A 207 -30.54 -3.39 1.01
N THR A 208 -30.01 -2.49 0.19
CA THR A 208 -28.63 -2.61 -0.30
C THR A 208 -27.65 -2.34 0.83
N GLY A 209 -26.80 -3.32 1.13
CA GLY A 209 -25.56 -3.07 1.87
C GLY A 209 -24.44 -2.70 0.89
N LEU A 210 -23.73 -1.64 1.14
CA LEU A 210 -22.62 -1.14 0.32
C LEU A 210 -21.31 -1.18 1.10
N PHE A 211 -20.32 -1.86 0.54
CA PHE A 211 -18.93 -1.81 1.00
C PHE A 211 -18.22 -0.63 0.37
N LEU A 212 -17.59 0.20 1.18
CA LEU A 212 -16.70 1.28 0.77
C LEU A 212 -15.33 1.07 1.39
N GLU A 213 -14.28 1.05 0.57
CA GLU A 213 -12.88 1.06 1.01
C GLU A 213 -12.12 2.09 0.19
N LEU A 214 -11.38 2.95 0.85
CA LEU A 214 -10.66 4.06 0.23
C LEU A 214 -9.46 4.48 1.07
N SER A 215 -8.57 5.28 0.50
CA SER A 215 -7.45 5.88 1.20
C SER A 215 -7.21 7.31 0.75
N GLY A 216 -7.00 8.21 1.68
CA GLY A 216 -6.31 9.47 1.41
C GLY A 216 -4.83 9.21 1.10
N CYS A 217 -4.21 10.15 0.42
CA CYS A 217 -2.81 10.09 0.04
C CYS A 217 -2.16 11.47 0.20
N VAL A 218 -1.10 11.55 1.02
CA VAL A 218 -0.32 12.77 1.24
C VAL A 218 1.16 12.44 1.08
N ARG A 219 1.82 13.05 0.11
CA ARG A 219 3.22 12.75 -0.22
C ARG A 219 3.47 11.24 -0.31
N ARG A 220 2.59 10.56 -1.02
CA ARG A 220 2.56 9.10 -1.24
C ARG A 220 2.28 8.25 0.00
N TYR A 221 2.12 8.81 1.19
CA TYR A 221 1.68 8.08 2.38
C TYR A 221 0.17 7.91 2.36
N HIS A 222 -0.27 6.71 2.73
CA HIS A 222 -1.65 6.26 2.68
C HIS A 222 -2.19 5.92 4.06
N ALA A 223 -3.50 6.10 4.23
CA ALA A 223 -4.22 5.70 5.42
C ALA A 223 -5.60 5.09 5.05
N PRO A 224 -5.63 3.84 4.56
CA PRO A 224 -6.87 3.21 4.14
C PRO A 224 -7.82 2.92 5.32
N LEU A 225 -9.12 2.97 5.00
CA LEU A 225 -10.20 2.49 5.89
C LEU A 225 -11.33 1.91 5.04
N SER A 226 -12.16 1.07 5.65
CA SER A 226 -13.40 0.60 5.04
C SER A 226 -14.59 0.72 5.98
N ARG A 227 -15.77 0.91 5.40
CA ARG A 227 -17.07 0.87 6.11
C ARG A 227 -18.10 0.12 5.29
N THR A 228 -19.01 -0.52 6.01
CA THR A 228 -20.26 -1.05 5.46
C THR A 228 -21.39 -0.07 5.74
N VAL A 229 -22.11 0.31 4.71
CA VAL A 229 -23.25 1.27 4.77
C VAL A 229 -24.49 0.57 4.25
N TYR A 230 -25.59 0.67 4.98
CA TYR A 230 -26.89 0.11 4.58
C TYR A 230 -27.83 1.22 4.11
N VAL A 231 -28.45 1.02 2.96
CA VAL A 231 -29.47 1.93 2.42
C VAL A 231 -30.85 1.45 2.87
N GLY A 232 -31.47 2.22 3.75
CA GLY A 232 -32.70 1.79 4.44
C GLY A 232 -32.43 0.68 5.48
N ASP A 233 -33.44 -0.14 5.74
CA ASP A 233 -33.38 -1.13 6.82
C ASP A 233 -32.28 -2.19 6.53
N PRO A 234 -31.34 -2.42 7.47
CA PRO A 234 -30.34 -3.46 7.34
C PRO A 234 -31.01 -4.85 7.29
N PRO A 235 -30.41 -5.82 6.57
CA PRO A 235 -30.92 -7.18 6.55
C PRO A 235 -30.81 -7.85 7.94
N GLU A 236 -31.57 -8.91 8.14
CA GLU A 236 -31.44 -9.77 9.33
C GLU A 236 -29.98 -10.24 9.49
N GLY A 237 -29.48 -10.25 10.73
CA GLY A 237 -28.11 -10.61 11.06
C GLY A 237 -27.07 -9.50 10.86
N ALA A 238 -27.43 -8.34 10.31
CA ALA A 238 -26.49 -7.25 10.09
C ALA A 238 -25.87 -6.69 11.38
N ALA A 239 -26.68 -6.62 12.45
CA ALA A 239 -26.20 -6.14 13.75
C ALA A 239 -25.22 -7.13 14.40
N GLU A 240 -25.48 -8.41 14.28
CA GLU A 240 -24.61 -9.48 14.77
C GLU A 240 -23.30 -9.53 13.99
N ALA A 241 -23.35 -9.42 12.66
CA ALA A 241 -22.16 -9.34 11.80
C ALA A 241 -21.32 -8.10 12.12
N HIS A 242 -21.96 -6.96 12.32
CA HIS A 242 -21.30 -5.73 12.75
C HIS A 242 -20.61 -5.90 14.10
N ALA A 243 -21.30 -6.45 15.12
CA ALA A 243 -20.73 -6.70 16.44
C ALA A 243 -19.52 -7.65 16.37
N ALA A 244 -19.60 -8.72 15.60
CA ALA A 244 -18.50 -9.66 15.37
C ALA A 244 -17.31 -8.99 14.66
N ALA A 245 -17.56 -8.16 13.65
CA ALA A 245 -16.53 -7.41 12.98
C ALA A 245 -15.80 -6.43 13.92
N LEU A 246 -16.55 -5.69 14.75
CA LEU A 246 -15.97 -4.79 15.75
C LEU A 246 -15.15 -5.53 16.80
N ALA A 247 -15.67 -6.66 17.31
CA ALA A 247 -14.94 -7.49 18.27
C ALA A 247 -13.60 -7.97 17.70
N GLY A 248 -13.60 -8.42 16.45
CA GLY A 248 -12.38 -8.83 15.75
C GLY A 248 -11.39 -7.66 15.55
N LEU A 249 -11.87 -6.52 15.10
CA LEU A 249 -11.02 -5.33 14.89
C LEU A 249 -10.35 -4.87 16.19
N GLU A 250 -11.12 -4.83 17.28
CA GLU A 250 -10.61 -4.42 18.59
C GLU A 250 -9.63 -5.43 19.17
N ALA A 251 -9.88 -6.73 19.02
CA ALA A 251 -8.95 -7.77 19.45
C ALA A 251 -7.61 -7.68 18.69
N ALA A 252 -7.67 -7.44 17.38
CA ALA A 252 -6.47 -7.19 16.57
C ALA A 252 -5.71 -5.96 17.08
N ARG A 253 -6.40 -4.83 17.27
CA ARG A 253 -5.80 -3.59 17.78
C ARG A 253 -5.17 -3.79 19.16
N ALA A 254 -5.87 -4.43 20.09
CA ALA A 254 -5.40 -4.66 21.45
C ALA A 254 -4.18 -5.57 21.51
N THR A 255 -4.07 -6.53 20.58
CA THR A 255 -2.95 -7.48 20.51
C THR A 255 -1.76 -6.90 19.73
N LEU A 256 -1.98 -5.98 18.80
CA LEU A 256 -0.95 -5.36 17.97
C LEU A 256 -0.07 -4.42 18.82
N ARG A 257 1.02 -4.95 19.40
CA ARG A 257 1.95 -4.21 20.28
C ARG A 257 3.40 -4.55 19.95
N PRO A 258 4.36 -3.67 20.30
CA PRO A 258 5.78 -3.97 20.09
C PRO A 258 6.18 -5.33 20.66
N GLY A 259 6.93 -6.11 19.88
CA GLY A 259 7.40 -7.44 20.23
C GLY A 259 6.46 -8.61 19.89
N VAL A 260 5.17 -8.36 19.68
CA VAL A 260 4.19 -9.40 19.29
C VAL A 260 4.47 -9.86 17.85
N ARG A 261 4.15 -11.09 17.51
CA ARG A 261 4.18 -11.59 16.12
C ARG A 261 2.89 -11.27 15.42
N THR A 262 2.96 -10.97 14.12
CA THR A 262 1.75 -10.71 13.32
C THR A 262 0.79 -11.91 13.30
N GLY A 263 1.28 -13.14 13.42
CA GLY A 263 0.44 -14.34 13.53
C GLY A 263 -0.39 -14.39 14.82
N ASP A 264 0.12 -13.86 15.94
CA ASP A 264 -0.64 -13.79 17.19
C ASP A 264 -1.77 -12.75 17.11
N VAL A 265 -1.54 -11.64 16.39
CA VAL A 265 -2.58 -10.64 16.10
C VAL A 265 -3.68 -11.24 15.24
N TYR A 266 -3.30 -12.00 14.20
CA TYR A 266 -4.26 -12.72 13.37
C TYR A 266 -5.11 -13.71 14.21
N ALA A 267 -4.48 -14.49 15.08
CA ALA A 267 -5.17 -15.45 15.93
C ALA A 267 -6.18 -14.77 16.87
N ALA A 268 -5.82 -13.61 17.44
CA ALA A 268 -6.69 -12.83 18.31
C ALA A 268 -7.92 -12.29 17.52
N TRP A 269 -7.68 -11.73 16.33
CA TRP A 269 -8.76 -11.31 15.42
C TRP A 269 -9.71 -12.47 15.11
N HIS A 270 -9.17 -13.59 14.64
CA HIS A 270 -9.93 -14.74 14.21
C HIS A 270 -10.82 -15.31 15.31
N ALA A 271 -10.29 -15.44 16.52
CA ALA A 271 -11.02 -15.92 17.68
C ALA A 271 -12.17 -14.99 18.08
N ALA A 272 -11.92 -13.66 18.09
CA ALA A 272 -12.90 -12.67 18.51
C ALA A 272 -13.99 -12.41 17.46
N ALA A 273 -13.64 -12.45 16.17
CA ALA A 273 -14.59 -12.29 15.08
C ALA A 273 -15.48 -13.53 14.89
N GLY A 274 -15.11 -14.69 15.45
CA GLY A 274 -15.90 -15.93 15.40
C GLY A 274 -16.10 -16.48 13.98
N VAL A 275 -15.22 -16.14 13.03
CA VAL A 275 -15.36 -16.57 11.64
C VAL A 275 -14.93 -18.04 11.49
N THR A 276 -15.76 -18.83 10.80
CA THR A 276 -15.50 -20.25 10.57
C THR A 276 -14.60 -20.51 9.36
N VAL A 277 -14.61 -19.60 8.38
CA VAL A 277 -13.76 -19.67 7.19
C VAL A 277 -12.62 -18.68 7.38
N PRO A 278 -11.36 -19.17 7.50
CA PRO A 278 -10.21 -18.30 7.68
C PRO A 278 -10.00 -17.39 6.46
N ARG A 279 -9.77 -16.10 6.70
CA ARG A 279 -9.25 -15.20 5.67
C ARG A 279 -7.74 -15.31 5.59
N HIS A 280 -7.18 -14.99 4.45
CA HIS A 280 -5.73 -15.01 4.22
C HIS A 280 -4.96 -13.96 5.08
N HIS A 281 -5.60 -12.86 5.50
CA HIS A 281 -5.06 -11.87 6.45
C HIS A 281 -6.17 -11.06 7.13
N CYS A 282 -5.84 -10.38 8.23
CA CYS A 282 -6.68 -9.36 8.87
C CYS A 282 -6.01 -7.98 8.88
N GLY A 283 -5.08 -7.74 8.00
CA GLY A 283 -4.40 -6.46 7.84
C GLY A 283 -3.01 -6.60 7.24
N TYR A 284 -2.42 -5.47 6.93
CA TYR A 284 -1.09 -5.37 6.35
C TYR A 284 -0.47 -4.01 6.63
N LEU A 285 0.85 -3.94 6.48
CA LEU A 285 1.63 -2.72 6.66
C LEU A 285 1.28 -1.71 5.57
N VAL A 286 1.11 -0.43 5.94
CA VAL A 286 0.84 0.66 5.02
C VAL A 286 1.87 1.77 5.17
N GLY A 287 1.96 2.63 4.18
CA GLY A 287 2.86 3.78 4.15
C GLY A 287 2.91 4.38 2.76
N ILE A 288 4.11 4.41 2.17
CA ILE A 288 4.30 4.86 0.80
C ILE A 288 3.69 3.84 -0.15
N GLY A 289 2.92 4.32 -1.12
CA GLY A 289 2.35 3.51 -2.19
C GLY A 289 2.20 4.33 -3.47
N PHE A 290 2.22 3.63 -4.59
CA PHE A 290 2.00 4.19 -5.92
C PHE A 290 0.94 3.36 -6.65
N PRO A 291 0.14 3.95 -7.55
CA PRO A 291 -0.72 3.14 -8.40
C PRO A 291 0.06 1.98 -9.07
N PRO A 292 -0.51 0.78 -9.10
CA PRO A 292 -1.91 0.47 -8.81
C PRO A 292 -2.22 0.07 -7.36
N SER A 293 -1.31 0.22 -6.38
CA SER A 293 -1.50 -0.28 -5.03
C SER A 293 -0.99 0.67 -3.94
N TRP A 294 -1.72 0.82 -2.84
CA TRP A 294 -1.19 1.49 -1.64
C TRP A 294 -0.37 0.56 -0.73
N VAL A 295 -0.26 -0.71 -1.08
CA VAL A 295 0.56 -1.69 -0.34
C VAL A 295 1.99 -1.77 -0.88
N GLY A 296 2.24 -1.16 -2.04
CA GLY A 296 3.51 -1.22 -2.77
C GLY A 296 3.56 -2.35 -3.79
N GLY A 297 4.62 -2.35 -4.58
CA GLY A 297 4.85 -3.29 -5.67
C GLY A 297 5.79 -4.46 -5.33
N GLY A 298 6.07 -4.68 -4.04
CA GLY A 298 6.96 -5.74 -3.57
C GLY A 298 6.28 -6.71 -2.60
N GLU A 299 7.04 -7.28 -1.67
CA GLU A 299 6.51 -8.19 -0.65
C GLU A 299 5.67 -7.43 0.39
N VAL A 300 4.45 -7.93 0.63
CA VAL A 300 3.51 -7.35 1.59
C VAL A 300 3.71 -7.95 2.97
N LEU A 301 4.02 -7.10 3.97
CA LEU A 301 4.06 -7.51 5.37
C LEU A 301 2.63 -7.61 5.93
N GLY A 302 2.04 -8.81 5.82
CA GLY A 302 0.67 -9.09 6.24
C GLY A 302 0.54 -9.59 7.67
N ILE A 303 -0.61 -9.30 8.30
CA ILE A 303 -1.08 -9.93 9.52
C ILE A 303 -1.87 -11.18 9.10
N ARG A 304 -1.17 -12.32 8.99
CA ARG A 304 -1.67 -13.56 8.40
C ARG A 304 -1.48 -14.77 9.34
N PRO A 305 -2.15 -15.89 9.09
CA PRO A 305 -1.93 -17.10 9.86
C PRO A 305 -0.45 -17.46 9.92
N GLY A 306 0.08 -17.69 11.14
CA GLY A 306 1.48 -18.05 11.34
C GLY A 306 2.50 -16.98 10.97
N GLY A 307 2.08 -15.72 10.75
CA GLY A 307 2.99 -14.61 10.46
C GLY A 307 4.04 -14.43 11.55
N ASP A 308 5.30 -14.32 11.17
CA ASP A 308 6.47 -14.29 12.10
C ASP A 308 7.08 -12.89 12.25
N THR A 309 6.60 -11.92 11.48
CA THR A 309 7.07 -10.53 11.57
C THR A 309 6.83 -9.97 12.97
N ARG A 310 7.90 -9.47 13.60
CA ARG A 310 7.82 -8.80 14.89
C ARG A 310 7.34 -7.37 14.72
N VAL A 311 6.25 -7.05 15.41
CA VAL A 311 5.70 -5.69 15.47
C VAL A 311 6.68 -4.78 16.20
N ARG A 312 6.85 -3.56 15.69
CA ARG A 312 7.71 -2.52 16.28
C ARG A 312 6.93 -1.21 16.41
N ALA A 313 7.26 -0.40 17.41
CA ALA A 313 6.74 0.98 17.49
C ALA A 313 7.11 1.76 16.22
N GLY A 314 6.23 2.62 15.74
CA GLY A 314 6.33 3.35 14.49
C GLY A 314 5.79 2.60 13.27
N MET A 315 5.41 1.33 13.39
CA MET A 315 4.72 0.63 12.31
C MET A 315 3.28 1.12 12.17
N THR A 316 2.82 1.26 10.92
CA THR A 316 1.44 1.60 10.60
C THR A 316 0.79 0.47 9.80
N PHE A 317 -0.40 0.07 10.20
CA PHE A 317 -1.14 -1.04 9.59
C PHE A 317 -2.54 -0.62 9.15
N HIS A 318 -3.00 -1.13 8.02
CA HIS A 318 -4.41 -1.24 7.72
C HIS A 318 -4.94 -2.47 8.45
N LEU A 319 -5.63 -2.28 9.57
CA LEU A 319 -6.29 -3.37 10.31
C LEU A 319 -7.69 -3.57 9.76
N MET A 320 -8.02 -4.80 9.42
CA MET A 320 -9.28 -5.16 8.78
C MET A 320 -9.98 -6.25 9.57
N SER A 321 -11.25 -6.04 9.85
CA SER A 321 -12.11 -7.11 10.34
C SER A 321 -13.19 -7.41 9.31
N TRP A 322 -13.06 -8.58 8.73
CA TRP A 322 -13.89 -9.06 7.64
C TRP A 322 -14.67 -10.27 8.11
N VAL A 323 -15.98 -10.11 8.25
CA VAL A 323 -16.89 -11.20 8.55
C VAL A 323 -17.92 -11.31 7.43
N PRO A 324 -18.62 -12.47 7.28
CA PRO A 324 -19.69 -12.58 6.30
C PRO A 324 -20.73 -11.48 6.48
N GLY A 325 -20.98 -10.71 5.42
CA GLY A 325 -21.98 -9.63 5.41
C GLY A 325 -21.55 -8.30 6.05
N HIS A 326 -20.37 -8.18 6.65
CA HIS A 326 -19.89 -6.91 7.21
C HIS A 326 -18.39 -6.79 7.22
N VAL A 327 -17.90 -5.57 6.89
CA VAL A 327 -16.47 -5.23 6.94
C VAL A 327 -16.29 -3.88 7.63
N VAL A 328 -15.31 -3.82 8.50
CA VAL A 328 -14.81 -2.58 9.08
C VAL A 328 -13.29 -2.63 9.12
N SER A 329 -12.65 -1.53 8.75
CA SER A 329 -11.19 -1.41 8.84
C SER A 329 -10.76 0.01 9.14
N ASP A 330 -9.57 0.14 9.69
CA ASP A 330 -8.95 1.43 10.01
C ASP A 330 -7.43 1.36 9.85
N THR A 331 -6.82 2.50 9.59
CA THR A 331 -5.37 2.65 9.70
C THR A 331 -4.98 2.86 11.16
N ALA A 332 -4.06 2.04 11.62
CA ALA A 332 -3.57 2.02 13.00
C ALA A 332 -2.06 2.27 13.07
N LEU A 333 -1.63 3.01 14.09
CA LEU A 333 -0.24 3.25 14.45
C LEU A 333 0.11 2.47 15.71
N VAL A 334 1.21 1.73 15.67
CA VAL A 334 1.80 1.10 16.85
C VAL A 334 2.67 2.13 17.56
N THR A 335 2.29 2.54 18.76
CA THR A 335 3.12 3.37 19.64
C THR A 335 4.04 2.51 20.50
N SER A 336 4.82 3.10 21.40
CA SER A 336 5.63 2.36 22.36
C SER A 336 4.79 1.56 23.37
N GLU A 337 3.54 1.98 23.65
CA GLU A 337 2.71 1.42 24.73
C GLU A 337 1.47 0.67 24.18
N HIS A 338 0.84 1.20 23.15
CA HIS A 338 -0.42 0.68 22.62
C HIS A 338 -0.52 0.90 21.11
N THR A 339 -1.62 0.46 20.52
CA THR A 339 -1.97 0.76 19.14
C THR A 339 -3.16 1.70 19.09
N GLU A 340 -3.02 2.83 18.39
CA GLU A 340 -4.07 3.81 18.16
C GLU A 340 -4.57 3.76 16.71
N PHE A 341 -5.87 3.98 16.52
CA PHE A 341 -6.41 4.24 15.19
C PHE A 341 -6.16 5.69 14.77
N LEU A 342 -5.64 5.87 13.55
CA LEU A 342 -5.41 7.19 12.96
C LEU A 342 -6.65 7.71 12.23
N THR A 343 -7.42 6.81 11.59
CA THR A 343 -8.73 7.12 11.02
C THR A 343 -9.78 7.21 12.11
N ARG A 344 -10.68 8.18 12.00
CA ARG A 344 -11.64 8.58 13.07
C ARG A 344 -13.10 8.44 12.67
N THR A 345 -13.39 8.04 11.43
CA THR A 345 -14.75 7.76 10.97
C THR A 345 -15.45 6.82 11.95
N SER A 346 -16.69 7.13 12.37
CA SER A 346 -17.47 6.27 13.28
C SER A 346 -17.47 4.81 12.78
N ARG A 347 -17.43 3.91 13.74
CA ARG A 347 -17.54 2.46 13.54
C ARG A 347 -18.93 1.92 13.84
N ASP A 348 -19.89 2.81 14.13
CA ASP A 348 -21.26 2.43 14.35
C ASP A 348 -21.89 1.82 13.10
N LEU A 349 -22.93 1.00 13.31
CA LEU A 349 -23.73 0.47 12.20
C LEU A 349 -24.34 1.65 11.42
N THR A 350 -23.86 1.88 10.22
CA THR A 350 -24.25 3.03 9.42
C THR A 350 -25.45 2.70 8.53
N VAL A 351 -26.54 3.42 8.77
CA VAL A 351 -27.78 3.33 7.97
C VAL A 351 -28.04 4.71 7.35
N VAL A 352 -28.33 4.71 6.05
CA VAL A 352 -28.70 5.91 5.28
C VAL A 352 -30.06 5.71 4.63
N SER A 353 -30.80 6.79 4.42
CA SER A 353 -32.14 6.79 3.81
C SER A 353 -32.12 7.25 2.36
#